data_a70a258072ba958b6b17b333ae95d650
#
_entry.id   a70a258072ba958b6b17b333ae95d650
#
_cell.length_a   1.000
_cell.length_b   1.000
_cell.length_c   1.000
_cell.angle_alpha   90.00
_cell.angle_beta   90.00
_cell.angle_gamma   90.00
#
_symmetry.space_group_name_H-M   'P 1'
#
loop_
_entity.id
_entity.type
_entity.pdbx_description
1 polymer ?
#
loop_
_entity_poly.entity_id
_entity_poly.type
_entity_poly.pdbx_seq_one_letter_code
_entity_poly.pdbx_strand_id
1 'polypeptide(L)'
;MDKKYLIQIFLSFTMMLASWSVDAHQPVLNSESRTSKSPYIIEEPEISKAIFSELKGEPHYYRIDSDSRCEFYAGITVPKKDDCPISKKFSFEVLDADFGVIELKDGENFNWWPWYEKHGEKWYWIGPEIGEKFKSNRSYKEGTYYLRVYNETNTGQYVLAVGEIESFPISVIVRMLFTMPKINSTFWDDVKCPETNKDG
;
A
#
# COMPACT_ATOMS: atom_id res chain seq x y z
N MET A 1 -5.42 -1.28 -47.51
CA MET A 1 -5.34 -0.32 -46.39
C MET A 1 -4.02 0.43 -46.55
N ASP A 2 -4.10 1.74 -46.74
CA ASP A 2 -2.92 2.55 -47.12
C ASP A 2 -1.91 2.60 -45.95
N LYS A 3 -0.62 2.43 -46.29
CA LYS A 3 0.50 2.47 -45.31
C LYS A 3 0.47 3.72 -44.43
N LYS A 4 -0.06 4.84 -44.93
CA LYS A 4 -0.26 6.10 -44.23
C LYS A 4 -1.29 5.99 -43.10
N TYR A 5 -2.38 5.24 -43.28
CA TYR A 5 -3.41 5.02 -42.24
C TYR A 5 -2.90 4.12 -41.12
N LEU A 6 -2.10 3.10 -41.44
CA LEU A 6 -1.45 2.26 -40.44
C LEU A 6 -0.47 3.05 -39.56
N ILE A 7 0.31 3.93 -40.14
CA ILE A 7 1.26 4.81 -39.42
C ILE A 7 0.50 5.81 -38.54
N GLN A 8 -0.59 6.40 -39.05
CA GLN A 8 -1.43 7.31 -38.25
C GLN A 8 -2.12 6.62 -37.10
N ILE A 9 -2.65 5.41 -37.29
CA ILE A 9 -3.26 4.61 -36.23
C ILE A 9 -2.20 4.23 -35.18
N PHE A 10 -1.00 3.85 -35.62
CA PHE A 10 0.10 3.50 -34.71
C PHE A 10 0.59 4.72 -33.92
N LEU A 11 0.74 5.91 -34.56
CA LEU A 11 1.08 7.16 -33.89
C LEU A 11 -0.02 7.62 -32.91
N SER A 12 -1.29 7.49 -33.27
CA SER A 12 -2.41 7.83 -32.39
C SER A 12 -2.48 6.90 -31.18
N PHE A 13 -2.20 5.62 -31.37
CA PHE A 13 -2.15 4.65 -30.29
C PHE A 13 -0.96 4.87 -29.35
N THR A 14 0.21 5.23 -29.91
CA THR A 14 1.41 5.58 -29.11
C THR A 14 1.22 6.89 -28.34
N MET A 15 0.53 7.86 -28.92
CA MET A 15 0.24 9.14 -28.28
C MET A 15 -0.81 9.01 -27.16
N MET A 16 -1.72 8.04 -27.27
CA MET A 16 -2.70 7.71 -26.22
C MET A 16 -2.07 7.03 -25.00
N LEU A 17 -0.92 6.36 -25.19
CA LEU A 17 -0.16 5.74 -24.10
C LEU A 17 0.75 6.72 -23.33
N ALA A 18 1.01 7.91 -23.87
CA ALA A 18 1.96 8.87 -23.32
C ALA A 18 1.36 9.90 -22.35
N SER A 19 0.06 9.87 -22.07
CA SER A 19 -0.63 10.89 -21.27
C SER A 19 -1.23 10.37 -19.96
N TRP A 20 -0.78 9.23 -19.46
CA TRP A 20 -1.25 8.70 -18.19
C TRP A 20 -0.16 8.91 -17.14
N SER A 21 -0.10 10.10 -16.56
CA SER A 21 0.40 10.23 -15.20
C SER A 21 -0.67 9.64 -14.27
N VAL A 22 -0.52 8.36 -14.01
CA VAL A 22 -1.40 7.60 -13.15
C VAL A 22 -0.71 7.60 -11.79
N ASP A 23 -1.22 8.33 -10.81
CA ASP A 23 -0.86 8.14 -9.40
C ASP A 23 -1.27 6.72 -8.98
N ALA A 24 -0.54 5.71 -9.43
CA ALA A 24 -0.87 4.31 -9.23
C ALA A 24 0.27 3.57 -8.52
N HIS A 25 -0.09 2.84 -7.49
CA HIS A 25 0.82 1.92 -6.80
C HIS A 25 0.80 0.53 -7.46
N GLN A 26 1.95 -0.13 -7.54
CA GLN A 26 1.99 -1.55 -7.93
C GLN A 26 1.21 -2.39 -6.90
N PRO A 27 0.14 -3.10 -7.28
CA PRO A 27 -0.62 -3.90 -6.33
C PRO A 27 0.13 -5.19 -5.98
N VAL A 28 0.26 -5.45 -4.69
CA VAL A 28 0.87 -6.65 -4.12
C VAL A 28 -0.10 -7.27 -3.13
N LEU A 29 -0.41 -8.55 -3.29
CA LEU A 29 -1.20 -9.31 -2.32
C LEU A 29 -0.27 -10.10 -1.40
N ASN A 30 -0.25 -9.78 -0.11
CA ASN A 30 0.42 -10.55 0.92
C ASN A 30 -0.63 -11.32 1.73
N SER A 31 -0.77 -12.60 1.43
CA SER A 31 -1.73 -13.51 2.09
C SER A 31 -1.14 -14.27 3.28
N GLU A 32 0.16 -14.11 3.54
CA GLU A 32 0.89 -14.85 4.57
C GLU A 32 1.15 -13.99 5.81
N SER A 33 1.22 -14.63 6.99
CA SER A 33 1.70 -13.97 8.19
C SER A 33 3.19 -13.63 8.06
N ARG A 34 3.56 -12.41 8.42
CA ARG A 34 4.92 -11.86 8.25
C ARG A 34 5.52 -11.50 9.60
N THR A 35 6.17 -12.46 10.22
CA THR A 35 6.79 -12.29 11.54
C THR A 35 8.17 -11.62 11.45
N SER A 36 8.73 -11.22 12.60
CA SER A 36 10.11 -10.70 12.68
C SER A 36 11.17 -11.69 12.16
N LYS A 37 10.89 -13.02 12.25
CA LYS A 37 11.78 -14.07 11.73
C LYS A 37 11.59 -14.38 10.25
N SER A 38 10.44 -14.01 9.69
CA SER A 38 10.09 -14.19 8.29
C SER A 38 9.36 -12.95 7.76
N PRO A 39 10.02 -11.79 7.69
CA PRO A 39 9.40 -10.55 7.23
C PRO A 39 9.13 -10.60 5.72
N TYR A 40 8.23 -9.76 5.25
CA TYR A 40 8.11 -9.47 3.83
C TYR A 40 9.27 -8.56 3.41
N ILE A 41 10.04 -8.95 2.39
CA ILE A 41 11.13 -8.13 1.87
C ILE A 41 10.55 -7.11 0.88
N ILE A 42 10.72 -5.84 1.17
CA ILE A 42 10.39 -4.73 0.26
C ILE A 42 11.62 -4.45 -0.60
N GLU A 43 11.65 -5.04 -1.78
CA GLU A 43 12.66 -4.68 -2.80
C GLU A 43 12.33 -3.30 -3.35
N GLU A 44 13.34 -2.49 -3.68
CA GLU A 44 13.19 -1.15 -4.24
C GLU A 44 12.16 -0.30 -3.45
N PRO A 45 12.48 0.10 -2.20
CA PRO A 45 11.53 0.77 -1.30
C PRO A 45 11.06 2.14 -1.80
N GLU A 46 11.74 2.73 -2.76
CA GLU A 46 11.36 3.98 -3.42
C GLU A 46 10.23 3.78 -4.44
N ILE A 47 10.10 2.55 -4.97
CA ILE A 47 9.05 2.24 -5.97
C ILE A 47 7.69 2.10 -5.28
N SER A 48 6.73 2.81 -5.82
CA SER A 48 5.36 2.88 -5.31
C SER A 48 4.65 1.52 -5.36
N LYS A 49 4.30 0.98 -4.19
CA LYS A 49 3.59 -0.30 -4.01
C LYS A 49 2.44 -0.15 -3.03
N ALA A 50 1.32 -0.79 -3.32
CA ALA A 50 0.22 -1.00 -2.39
C ALA A 50 0.19 -2.47 -1.97
N ILE A 51 0.57 -2.77 -0.74
CA ILE A 51 0.67 -4.14 -0.21
C ILE A 51 -0.60 -4.43 0.58
N PHE A 52 -1.51 -5.17 -0.03
CA PHE A 52 -2.76 -5.63 0.55
C PHE A 52 -2.51 -6.79 1.50
N SER A 53 -2.87 -6.64 2.76
CA SER A 53 -2.56 -7.59 3.83
C SER A 53 -3.69 -7.69 4.85
N GLU A 54 -3.67 -8.76 5.64
CA GLU A 54 -4.60 -8.98 6.75
C GLU A 54 -3.83 -9.49 7.97
N LEU A 55 -3.95 -8.80 9.13
CA LEU A 55 -3.46 -9.31 10.40
C LEU A 55 -4.37 -10.44 10.89
N LYS A 56 -3.75 -11.53 11.38
CA LYS A 56 -4.42 -12.76 11.86
C LYS A 56 -3.91 -13.19 13.23
N GLY A 57 -3.87 -12.26 14.19
CA GLY A 57 -3.46 -12.49 15.57
C GLY A 57 -2.04 -12.03 15.91
N GLU A 58 -1.22 -11.69 14.92
CA GLU A 58 0.18 -11.29 15.10
C GLU A 58 0.48 -10.02 14.30
N PRO A 59 1.42 -9.15 14.75
CA PRO A 59 1.92 -8.05 13.95
C PRO A 59 2.60 -8.52 12.67
N HIS A 60 2.52 -7.74 11.59
CA HIS A 60 3.28 -8.00 10.38
C HIS A 60 4.57 -7.18 10.34
N TYR A 61 5.63 -7.80 9.83
CA TYR A 61 6.95 -7.20 9.64
C TYR A 61 7.31 -7.14 8.17
N TYR A 62 7.80 -5.98 7.76
CA TYR A 62 8.31 -5.70 6.42
C TYR A 62 9.74 -5.24 6.56
N ARG A 63 10.66 -5.81 5.79
CA ARG A 63 12.08 -5.49 5.83
C ARG A 63 12.48 -4.68 4.61
N ILE A 64 13.28 -3.66 4.86
CA ILE A 64 13.91 -2.80 3.87
C ILE A 64 15.41 -2.88 4.10
N ASP A 65 16.17 -3.28 3.06
CA ASP A 65 17.63 -3.21 3.06
C ASP A 65 18.06 -2.11 2.10
N SER A 66 18.96 -1.25 2.54
CA SER A 66 19.49 -0.17 1.71
C SER A 66 21.00 -0.07 1.84
N ASP A 67 21.71 -0.15 0.70
CA ASP A 67 23.17 -0.06 0.60
C ASP A 67 23.69 1.39 0.58
N SER A 68 22.79 2.36 0.61
CA SER A 68 23.08 3.78 0.59
C SER A 68 22.01 4.57 1.34
N ARG A 69 22.21 5.90 1.46
CA ARG A 69 21.14 6.76 1.97
C ARG A 69 19.93 6.67 1.04
N CYS A 70 18.77 6.41 1.61
CA CYS A 70 17.51 6.28 0.88
C CYS A 70 16.41 7.13 1.52
N GLU A 71 15.41 7.42 0.72
CA GLU A 71 14.15 8.00 1.16
C GLU A 71 13.05 7.03 0.78
N PHE A 72 12.23 6.64 1.72
CA PHE A 72 11.06 5.84 1.41
C PHE A 72 9.83 6.41 2.13
N TYR A 73 8.74 6.38 1.42
CA TYR A 73 7.41 6.65 1.96
C TYR A 73 6.84 5.37 2.54
N ALA A 74 6.11 5.48 3.65
CA ALA A 74 5.24 4.42 4.14
C ALA A 74 3.99 5.02 4.77
N GLY A 75 2.83 4.45 4.47
CA GLY A 75 1.55 4.88 5.03
C GLY A 75 0.56 3.73 5.10
N ILE A 76 -0.37 3.82 6.05
CA ILE A 76 -1.42 2.81 6.22
C ILE A 76 -2.74 3.35 5.68
N THR A 77 -3.43 2.52 4.90
CA THR A 77 -4.82 2.74 4.55
C THR A 77 -5.65 1.52 4.89
N VAL A 78 -6.94 1.70 5.12
CA VAL A 78 -7.87 0.60 5.31
C VAL A 78 -9.05 0.72 4.36
N PRO A 79 -9.66 -0.40 3.93
CA PRO A 79 -10.85 -0.36 3.10
C PRO A 79 -11.98 0.42 3.76
N LYS A 80 -12.63 1.29 2.99
CA LYS A 80 -13.88 1.94 3.40
C LYS A 80 -15.02 1.40 2.56
N LYS A 81 -16.00 0.81 3.20
CA LYS A 81 -17.21 0.29 2.56
C LYS A 81 -18.38 1.21 2.85
N ASP A 82 -19.05 1.66 1.80
CA ASP A 82 -20.25 2.48 1.87
C ASP A 82 -20.14 3.60 2.93
N ASP A 83 -21.18 3.80 3.72
CA ASP A 83 -21.21 4.75 4.84
C ASP A 83 -20.72 4.16 6.17
N CYS A 84 -20.05 3.01 6.13
CA CYS A 84 -19.53 2.39 7.34
C CYS A 84 -18.45 3.25 8.01
N PRO A 85 -18.45 3.34 9.34
CA PRO A 85 -17.33 3.91 10.06
C PRO A 85 -16.07 3.03 9.90
N ILE A 86 -14.93 3.56 10.27
CA ILE A 86 -13.70 2.76 10.28
C ILE A 86 -13.84 1.56 11.23
N SER A 87 -13.58 0.37 10.71
CA SER A 87 -13.73 -0.87 11.47
C SER A 87 -12.54 -1.17 12.36
N LYS A 88 -11.35 -0.89 11.88
CA LYS A 88 -10.07 -1.12 12.57
C LYS A 88 -9.11 0.01 12.24
N LYS A 89 -8.44 0.50 13.26
CA LYS A 89 -7.32 1.43 13.11
C LYS A 89 -6.03 0.64 13.22
N PHE A 90 -4.99 1.10 12.54
CA PHE A 90 -3.69 0.46 12.54
C PHE A 90 -2.60 1.48 12.83
N SER A 91 -1.64 1.06 13.62
CA SER A 91 -0.39 1.77 13.85
C SER A 91 0.75 1.07 13.13
N PHE A 92 1.82 1.80 12.85
CA PHE A 92 3.06 1.15 12.45
C PHE A 92 4.27 1.85 13.05
N GLU A 93 5.37 1.12 13.11
CA GLU A 93 6.66 1.61 13.58
C GLU A 93 7.72 1.39 12.53
N VAL A 94 8.65 2.32 12.46
CA VAL A 94 9.94 2.13 11.80
C VAL A 94 10.92 1.66 12.86
N LEU A 95 11.56 0.52 12.62
CA LEU A 95 12.53 -0.10 13.52
C LEU A 95 13.89 -0.15 12.83
N ASP A 96 14.96 -0.09 13.62
CA ASP A 96 16.31 -0.37 13.16
C ASP A 96 16.59 -1.90 13.04
N ALA A 97 17.84 -2.24 12.70
CA ALA A 97 18.27 -3.63 12.54
C ALA A 97 18.13 -4.48 13.82
N ASP A 98 18.20 -3.85 14.99
CA ASP A 98 18.10 -4.49 16.31
C ASP A 98 16.66 -4.39 16.88
N PHE A 99 15.69 -4.01 16.04
CA PHE A 99 14.29 -3.78 16.40
C PHE A 99 14.06 -2.63 17.39
N GLY A 100 15.03 -1.70 17.52
CA GLY A 100 14.84 -0.44 18.22
C GLY A 100 13.86 0.47 17.46
N VAL A 101 12.91 1.07 18.19
CA VAL A 101 11.93 1.97 17.58
C VAL A 101 12.60 3.30 17.21
N ILE A 102 12.63 3.60 15.91
CA ILE A 102 13.08 4.89 15.36
C ILE A 102 11.92 5.88 15.30
N GLU A 103 10.74 5.40 14.89
CA GLU A 103 9.55 6.24 14.69
C GLU A 103 8.28 5.43 14.93
N LEU A 104 7.33 6.02 15.64
CA LEU A 104 5.98 5.48 15.83
C LEU A 104 4.98 6.33 15.06
N LYS A 105 4.12 5.66 14.30
CA LYS A 105 2.95 6.22 13.63
C LYS A 105 1.69 5.66 14.29
N ASP A 106 1.17 6.41 15.25
CA ASP A 106 0.03 6.02 16.08
C ASP A 106 -1.28 6.20 15.31
N GLY A 107 -1.92 5.10 14.94
CA GLY A 107 -3.19 5.09 14.25
C GLY A 107 -4.41 5.27 15.17
N GLU A 108 -4.31 4.97 16.47
CA GLU A 108 -5.44 5.10 17.40
C GLU A 108 -5.80 6.58 17.61
N ASN A 109 -4.80 7.43 17.77
CA ASN A 109 -4.97 8.86 17.96
C ASN A 109 -4.92 9.68 16.66
N PHE A 110 -4.75 9.01 15.51
CA PHE A 110 -4.72 9.67 14.20
C PHE A 110 -6.14 10.06 13.77
N ASN A 111 -6.26 11.20 13.07
CA ASN A 111 -7.52 11.63 12.47
C ASN A 111 -7.69 11.02 11.07
N TRP A 112 -8.20 9.80 11.01
CA TRP A 112 -8.46 9.09 9.76
C TRP A 112 -9.49 9.83 8.90
N TRP A 113 -9.22 9.93 7.59
CA TRP A 113 -10.08 10.64 6.66
C TRP A 113 -10.38 9.80 5.40
N PRO A 114 -11.58 9.94 4.81
CA PRO A 114 -11.97 9.15 3.65
C PRO A 114 -11.33 9.70 2.37
N TRP A 115 -10.87 8.81 1.51
CA TRP A 115 -10.28 9.13 0.23
C TRP A 115 -10.76 8.14 -0.85
N TYR A 116 -11.10 8.67 -2.04
CA TYR A 116 -11.52 7.87 -3.18
C TYR A 116 -10.35 7.69 -4.15
N GLU A 117 -9.93 6.46 -4.32
CA GLU A 117 -8.91 6.08 -5.30
C GLU A 117 -9.59 5.85 -6.65
N LYS A 118 -9.28 6.72 -7.64
CA LYS A 118 -10.02 6.80 -8.90
C LYS A 118 -9.77 5.63 -9.85
N HIS A 119 -8.58 5.02 -9.81
CA HIS A 119 -8.19 3.98 -10.76
C HIS A 119 -8.76 2.61 -10.41
N GLY A 120 -8.75 2.25 -9.13
CA GLY A 120 -9.40 1.05 -8.61
C GLY A 120 -10.86 1.25 -8.28
N GLU A 121 -11.37 2.49 -8.37
CA GLU A 121 -12.75 2.84 -7.99
C GLU A 121 -13.11 2.38 -6.58
N LYS A 122 -12.20 2.60 -5.63
CA LYS A 122 -12.32 2.14 -4.24
C LYS A 122 -12.19 3.28 -3.25
N TRP A 123 -12.96 3.19 -2.17
CA TRP A 123 -12.84 4.10 -1.03
C TRP A 123 -11.91 3.52 0.02
N TYR A 124 -11.08 4.38 0.59
CA TYR A 124 -10.17 4.08 1.69
C TYR A 124 -10.34 5.07 2.84
N TRP A 125 -10.02 4.63 4.03
CA TRP A 125 -9.64 5.48 5.13
C TRP A 125 -8.13 5.64 5.10
N ILE A 126 -7.65 6.88 5.01
CA ILE A 126 -6.23 7.20 5.08
C ILE A 126 -5.82 7.34 6.54
N GLY A 127 -4.80 6.60 6.93
CA GLY A 127 -4.22 6.56 8.26
C GLY A 127 -2.87 7.28 8.36
N PRO A 128 -2.09 6.99 9.41
CA PRO A 128 -0.80 7.63 9.61
C PRO A 128 0.22 7.25 8.53
N GLU A 129 1.13 8.18 8.24
CA GLU A 129 2.16 8.04 7.21
C GLU A 129 3.51 8.60 7.65
N ILE A 130 4.59 8.14 7.04
CA ILE A 130 5.91 8.80 7.08
C ILE A 130 5.88 9.89 6.03
N GLY A 131 6.13 11.12 6.44
CA GLY A 131 5.99 12.22 5.52
C GLY A 131 4.62 12.85 5.55
N GLU A 132 4.22 13.43 4.43
CA GLU A 132 2.95 14.14 4.28
C GLU A 132 2.45 14.03 2.85
N LYS A 133 1.16 13.82 2.69
CA LYS A 133 0.48 13.79 1.38
C LYS A 133 1.09 12.76 0.41
N PHE A 134 1.32 11.55 0.90
CA PHE A 134 1.88 10.42 0.14
C PHE A 134 3.33 10.61 -0.33
N LYS A 135 4.08 11.52 0.28
CA LYS A 135 5.49 11.78 -0.03
C LYS A 135 6.36 11.61 1.20
N SER A 136 7.54 11.02 1.01
CA SER A 136 8.56 10.96 2.05
C SER A 136 9.04 12.36 2.41
N ASN A 137 9.27 12.58 3.69
CA ASN A 137 9.96 13.76 4.20
C ASN A 137 11.18 13.38 5.07
N ARG A 138 11.60 12.12 5.03
CA ARG A 138 12.66 11.60 5.87
C ARG A 138 13.64 10.76 5.08
N SER A 139 14.92 11.06 5.31
CA SER A 139 16.05 10.32 4.75
C SER A 139 16.62 9.38 5.80
N TYR A 140 16.83 8.13 5.41
CA TYR A 140 17.42 7.07 6.21
C TYR A 140 18.88 6.82 5.75
N LYS A 141 19.77 6.43 6.67
CA LYS A 141 21.12 6.02 6.33
C LYS A 141 21.12 4.64 5.67
N GLU A 142 22.25 4.21 5.13
CA GLU A 142 22.47 2.81 4.76
C GLU A 142 22.17 1.89 5.95
N GLY A 143 21.57 0.73 5.71
CA GLY A 143 21.25 -0.24 6.75
C GLY A 143 19.96 -1.02 6.50
N THR A 144 19.63 -1.83 7.48
CA THR A 144 18.38 -2.61 7.52
C THR A 144 17.36 -1.92 8.40
N TYR A 145 16.15 -1.80 7.89
CA TYR A 145 15.00 -1.25 8.61
C TYR A 145 13.83 -2.21 8.54
N TYR A 146 12.94 -2.12 9.54
CA TYR A 146 11.69 -2.87 9.54
C TYR A 146 10.51 -1.91 9.72
N LEU A 147 9.41 -2.21 9.02
CA LEU A 147 8.11 -1.65 9.32
C LEU A 147 7.32 -2.71 10.08
N ARG A 148 6.89 -2.43 11.30
CA ARG A 148 6.00 -3.29 12.08
C ARG A 148 4.60 -2.72 12.06
N VAL A 149 3.66 -3.42 11.42
CA VAL A 149 2.25 -3.03 11.35
C VAL A 149 1.46 -3.84 12.37
N TYR A 150 0.64 -3.15 13.16
CA TYR A 150 -0.15 -3.78 14.24
C TYR A 150 -1.40 -2.96 14.59
N ASN A 151 -2.30 -3.56 15.34
CA ASN A 151 -3.35 -2.88 16.10
C ASN A 151 -3.60 -3.64 17.42
N GLU A 152 -4.52 -3.15 18.24
CA GLU A 152 -4.80 -3.71 19.57
C GLU A 152 -5.04 -5.23 19.55
N THR A 153 -5.78 -5.74 18.58
CA THR A 153 -6.12 -7.17 18.45
C THR A 153 -5.26 -7.92 17.43
N ASN A 154 -4.38 -7.24 16.72
CA ASN A 154 -3.64 -7.76 15.57
C ASN A 154 -4.54 -8.48 14.56
N THR A 155 -5.69 -7.89 14.24
CA THR A 155 -6.63 -8.44 13.26
C THR A 155 -7.14 -7.38 12.31
N GLY A 156 -7.50 -7.83 11.10
CA GLY A 156 -8.18 -7.00 10.10
C GLY A 156 -7.33 -6.64 8.89
N GLN A 157 -8.00 -6.14 7.88
CA GLN A 157 -7.43 -5.84 6.57
C GLN A 157 -6.87 -4.41 6.54
N TYR A 158 -5.71 -4.27 5.92
CA TYR A 158 -5.05 -3.00 5.69
C TYR A 158 -4.25 -3.02 4.39
N VAL A 159 -3.90 -1.85 3.89
CA VAL A 159 -2.94 -1.68 2.81
C VAL A 159 -1.75 -0.90 3.35
N LEU A 160 -0.56 -1.46 3.24
CA LEU A 160 0.69 -0.73 3.44
C LEU A 160 1.10 -0.14 2.09
N ALA A 161 0.97 1.17 1.96
CA ALA A 161 1.53 1.91 0.84
C ALA A 161 3.00 2.21 1.12
N VAL A 162 3.90 1.92 0.18
CA VAL A 162 5.33 2.22 0.28
C VAL A 162 5.84 2.80 -1.02
N GLY A 163 6.86 3.67 -0.92
CA GLY A 163 7.49 4.32 -2.05
C GLY A 163 6.60 5.36 -2.74
N GLU A 164 7.22 6.20 -3.55
CA GLU A 164 6.54 7.29 -4.26
C GLU A 164 6.89 7.38 -5.75
N ILE A 165 7.90 6.59 -6.19
CA ILE A 165 8.30 6.55 -7.59
C ILE A 165 7.41 5.56 -8.35
N GLU A 166 6.65 6.07 -9.28
CA GLU A 166 5.82 5.23 -10.14
C GLU A 166 6.69 4.51 -11.18
N SER A 167 6.54 3.20 -11.23
CA SER A 167 7.24 2.34 -12.19
C SER A 167 6.36 1.16 -12.56
N PHE A 168 6.06 0.99 -13.85
CA PHE A 168 5.22 -0.10 -14.35
C PHE A 168 5.92 -0.84 -15.50
N PRO A 169 6.98 -1.59 -15.23
CA PRO A 169 7.57 -2.45 -16.27
C PRO A 169 6.55 -3.49 -16.74
N ILE A 170 6.72 -3.99 -17.95
CA ILE A 170 5.78 -4.94 -18.58
C ILE A 170 5.51 -6.16 -17.69
N SER A 171 6.52 -6.65 -16.97
CA SER A 171 6.38 -7.77 -16.03
C SER A 171 5.39 -7.46 -14.90
N VAL A 172 5.36 -6.23 -14.39
CA VAL A 172 4.40 -5.78 -13.38
C VAL A 172 3.01 -5.72 -13.97
N ILE A 173 2.86 -5.13 -15.17
CA ILE A 173 1.56 -5.04 -15.86
C ILE A 173 0.96 -6.43 -16.07
N VAL A 174 1.76 -7.39 -16.56
CA VAL A 174 1.31 -8.77 -16.74
C VAL A 174 0.91 -9.41 -15.39
N ARG A 175 1.71 -9.22 -14.33
CA ARG A 175 1.39 -9.72 -12.98
C ARG A 175 0.07 -9.14 -12.44
N MET A 176 -0.21 -7.86 -12.70
CA MET A 176 -1.44 -7.21 -12.28
C MET A 176 -2.70 -7.89 -12.81
N LEU A 177 -2.67 -8.44 -14.04
CA LEU A 177 -3.80 -9.19 -14.61
C LEU A 177 -4.22 -10.38 -13.74
N PHE A 178 -3.30 -10.97 -12.99
CA PHE A 178 -3.57 -12.09 -12.09
C PHE A 178 -3.75 -11.66 -10.62
N THR A 179 -3.10 -10.58 -10.21
CA THR A 179 -3.12 -10.10 -8.82
C THR A 179 -4.41 -9.34 -8.51
N MET A 180 -4.87 -8.48 -9.41
CA MET A 180 -6.07 -7.66 -9.18
C MET A 180 -7.35 -8.47 -8.95
N PRO A 181 -7.66 -9.53 -9.75
CA PRO A 181 -8.82 -10.38 -9.47
C PRO A 181 -8.76 -11.03 -8.08
N LYS A 182 -7.55 -11.46 -7.65
CA LYS A 182 -7.37 -12.06 -6.31
C LYS A 182 -7.59 -11.01 -5.21
N ILE A 183 -7.01 -9.82 -5.35
CA ILE A 183 -7.24 -8.72 -4.38
C ILE A 183 -8.74 -8.43 -4.27
N ASN A 184 -9.45 -8.33 -5.39
CA ASN A 184 -10.89 -8.07 -5.36
C ASN A 184 -11.64 -9.17 -4.61
N SER A 185 -11.41 -10.45 -4.92
CA SER A 185 -12.15 -11.57 -4.34
C SER A 185 -11.76 -11.93 -2.90
N THR A 186 -10.49 -11.69 -2.49
CA THR A 186 -10.02 -12.12 -1.16
C THR A 186 -9.79 -10.98 -0.18
N PHE A 187 -9.77 -9.75 -0.67
CA PHE A 187 -9.57 -8.58 0.19
C PHE A 187 -10.82 -7.69 0.20
N TRP A 188 -11.33 -7.27 -0.96
CA TRP A 188 -12.46 -6.34 -1.02
C TRP A 188 -13.81 -6.97 -0.71
N ASP A 189 -14.06 -8.21 -1.17
CA ASP A 189 -15.36 -8.87 -0.96
C ASP A 189 -15.56 -9.25 0.52
N ASP A 190 -14.48 -9.41 1.28
CA ASP A 190 -14.52 -9.74 2.71
C ASP A 190 -14.68 -8.52 3.63
N VAL A 191 -14.64 -7.29 3.10
CA VAL A 191 -14.83 -6.07 3.90
C VAL A 191 -16.26 -6.03 4.45
N LYS A 192 -16.39 -6.06 5.78
CA LYS A 192 -17.68 -5.98 6.50
C LYS A 192 -17.80 -4.66 7.24
N CYS A 193 -19.02 -4.13 7.32
CA CYS A 193 -19.29 -3.05 8.26
C CYS A 193 -19.13 -3.54 9.70
N PRO A 194 -18.58 -2.71 10.59
CA PRO A 194 -18.67 -2.98 12.01
C PRO A 194 -20.15 -3.09 12.42
N GLU A 195 -20.45 -4.04 13.29
CA GLU A 195 -21.79 -4.09 13.87
C GLU A 195 -22.00 -2.82 14.71
N THR A 196 -22.96 -1.99 14.30
CA THR A 196 -23.40 -0.90 15.15
C THR A 196 -24.25 -1.53 16.25
N ASN A 197 -23.72 -1.56 17.48
CA ASN A 197 -24.54 -1.89 18.64
C ASN A 197 -25.74 -0.92 18.65
N LYS A 198 -26.92 -1.44 18.34
CA LYS A 198 -28.19 -0.72 18.43
C LYS A 198 -28.73 -0.76 19.87
N ASP A 199 -27.85 -0.73 20.87
CA ASP A 199 -28.22 -0.68 22.28
C ASP A 199 -27.68 0.64 22.85
N GLY A 200 -28.55 1.65 22.82
CA GLY A 200 -28.38 2.97 23.42
C GLY A 200 -29.71 3.67 23.48
#